data_0d76eadb9c1d4c482c9525d5c872d8cf
#
_entry.id   0d76eadb9c1d4c482c9525d5c872d8cf
#
_cell.length_a   1.000
_cell.length_b   1.000
_cell.length_c   1.000
_cell.angle_alpha   90.00
_cell.angle_beta   90.00
_cell.angle_gamma   90.00
#
_symmetry.space_group_name_H-M   'P 1'
#
loop_
_entity.id
_entity.type
_entity.pdbx_description
1 polymer ?
#
loop_
_entity_poly.entity_id
_entity_poly.type
_entity_poly.pdbx_seq_one_letter_code
_entity_poly.pdbx_strand_id
1 'polypeptide(L)'
;TEVLATFGRERVHLISQSSNDLNLTFVVDEALAEGLLPTLHGLLIASNAMPVDETAVFGPSWRELGAPRAPRATWWQAERTRLLALAERAAPVYAYHLPTVRERARQLKALAAVDRAHYALKANPHPAILKALEAEGLGFECVSLAEVEHVLATLPGLDPKRVLFTPSFAPRVEFERAFALGVHVTLDNAALLAEWPEVFRGRELTLRVDPGFGSGHHDKVKTGGKEAKFGLPLDDAPAAAAAAKALGARVTGLHAHIGSGIFDANHWREVYARLASVADAIGTVERIDVGGGIGIPYQPESEPFDLAAFGAMLAEMKAVYPQYA
;
A
#
# COMPACT_ATOMS: atom_id res chain seq x y z
N THR A 1 -32.44 -17.10 -16.35
CA THR A 1 -33.47 -18.13 -16.67
C THR A 1 -33.45 -18.49 -18.17
N GLU A 2 -33.35 -17.54 -19.10
CA GLU A 2 -33.30 -17.78 -20.53
C GLU A 2 -32.02 -18.51 -20.96
N VAL A 3 -30.87 -18.16 -20.41
CA VAL A 3 -29.59 -18.84 -20.65
C VAL A 3 -29.67 -20.33 -20.29
N LEU A 4 -30.26 -20.68 -19.15
CA LEU A 4 -30.45 -22.08 -18.78
C LEU A 4 -31.43 -22.83 -19.66
N ALA A 5 -32.44 -22.13 -20.18
CA ALA A 5 -33.41 -22.70 -21.13
C ALA A 5 -32.77 -23.07 -22.48
N THR A 6 -31.71 -22.39 -22.88
CA THR A 6 -30.97 -22.66 -24.13
C THR A 6 -30.32 -24.05 -24.13
N PHE A 7 -29.96 -24.58 -22.96
CA PHE A 7 -29.41 -25.95 -22.86
C PHE A 7 -30.46 -27.03 -23.03
N GLY A 8 -31.75 -26.72 -22.86
CA GLY A 8 -32.85 -27.64 -23.09
C GLY A 8 -32.72 -28.95 -22.33
N ARG A 9 -32.58 -30.06 -23.06
CA ARG A 9 -32.36 -31.42 -22.52
C ARG A 9 -30.90 -31.88 -22.61
N GLU A 10 -30.01 -30.97 -23.01
CA GLU A 10 -28.60 -31.29 -23.20
C GLU A 10 -27.89 -31.50 -21.85
N ARG A 11 -26.89 -32.35 -21.88
CA ARG A 11 -26.14 -32.68 -20.66
C ARG A 11 -25.13 -31.59 -20.32
N VAL A 12 -25.34 -30.94 -19.19
CA VAL A 12 -24.37 -30.01 -18.59
C VAL A 12 -23.63 -30.73 -17.47
N HIS A 13 -22.31 -30.82 -17.57
CA HIS A 13 -21.46 -31.53 -16.61
C HIS A 13 -21.15 -30.70 -15.38
N LEU A 14 -21.04 -29.40 -15.54
CA LEU A 14 -20.75 -28.48 -14.45
C LEU A 14 -21.36 -27.10 -14.74
N ILE A 15 -21.94 -26.50 -13.73
CA ILE A 15 -22.31 -25.08 -13.71
C ILE A 15 -21.57 -24.44 -12.54
N SER A 16 -20.84 -23.38 -12.77
CA SER A 16 -20.18 -22.60 -11.75
C SER A 16 -20.48 -21.11 -11.93
N GLN A 17 -20.76 -20.43 -10.83
CA GLN A 17 -20.99 -19.00 -10.78
C GLN A 17 -19.97 -18.36 -9.85
N SER A 18 -19.36 -17.24 -10.27
CA SER A 18 -18.46 -16.50 -9.39
C SER A 18 -19.26 -15.72 -8.34
N SER A 19 -18.63 -15.47 -7.21
CA SER A 19 -19.24 -14.73 -6.08
C SER A 19 -19.65 -13.29 -6.39
N ASN A 20 -19.17 -12.75 -7.52
CA ASN A 20 -19.50 -11.39 -7.98
C ASN A 20 -20.61 -11.34 -9.04
N ASP A 21 -21.27 -12.46 -9.33
CA ASP A 21 -22.36 -12.63 -10.32
C ASP A 21 -22.02 -12.22 -11.77
N LEU A 22 -20.75 -11.96 -12.06
CA LEU A 22 -20.30 -11.52 -13.38
C LEU A 22 -19.91 -12.65 -14.32
N ASN A 23 -19.61 -13.84 -13.77
CA ASN A 23 -19.20 -14.99 -14.55
C ASN A 23 -20.07 -16.20 -14.26
N LEU A 24 -20.60 -16.80 -15.32
CA LEU A 24 -21.32 -18.06 -15.30
C LEU A 24 -20.62 -19.04 -16.25
N THR A 25 -20.12 -20.14 -15.72
CA THR A 25 -19.36 -21.13 -16.46
C THR A 25 -20.17 -22.40 -16.63
N PHE A 26 -20.23 -22.93 -17.85
CA PHE A 26 -20.85 -24.22 -18.17
C PHE A 26 -19.80 -25.16 -18.76
N VAL A 27 -19.78 -26.39 -18.32
CA VAL A 27 -19.01 -27.47 -18.94
C VAL A 27 -19.98 -28.39 -19.62
N VAL A 28 -19.86 -28.50 -20.95
CA VAL A 28 -20.71 -29.30 -21.84
C VAL A 28 -19.84 -30.19 -22.71
N ASP A 29 -20.48 -31.14 -23.43
CA ASP A 29 -19.77 -31.93 -24.42
C ASP A 29 -19.34 -31.06 -25.61
N GLU A 30 -18.13 -31.32 -26.14
CA GLU A 30 -17.51 -30.52 -27.19
C GLU A 30 -18.42 -30.37 -28.45
N ALA A 31 -19.15 -31.43 -28.79
CA ALA A 31 -20.09 -31.41 -29.91
C ALA A 31 -21.26 -30.41 -29.76
N LEU A 32 -21.58 -30.03 -28.51
CA LEU A 32 -22.64 -29.05 -28.21
C LEU A 32 -22.13 -27.61 -28.31
N ALA A 33 -20.83 -27.41 -28.09
CA ALA A 33 -20.24 -26.08 -28.00
C ALA A 33 -20.40 -25.26 -29.29
N GLU A 34 -20.27 -25.90 -30.47
CA GLU A 34 -20.40 -25.24 -31.78
C GLU A 34 -21.81 -24.69 -32.04
N GLY A 35 -22.85 -25.35 -31.54
CA GLY A 35 -24.24 -24.90 -31.70
C GLY A 35 -24.69 -23.92 -30.60
N LEU A 36 -24.20 -24.10 -29.38
CA LEU A 36 -24.57 -23.27 -28.22
C LEU A 36 -23.92 -21.90 -28.24
N LEU A 37 -22.66 -21.78 -28.67
CA LEU A 37 -21.94 -20.52 -28.68
C LEU A 37 -22.64 -19.40 -29.46
N PRO A 38 -23.09 -19.58 -30.72
CA PRO A 38 -23.82 -18.54 -31.46
C PRO A 38 -25.14 -18.17 -30.77
N THR A 39 -25.85 -19.17 -30.22
CA THR A 39 -27.14 -18.94 -29.55
C THR A 39 -27.00 -18.15 -28.27
N LEU A 40 -26.03 -18.49 -27.43
CA LEU A 40 -25.71 -17.75 -26.21
C LEU A 40 -25.19 -16.36 -26.50
N HIS A 41 -24.36 -16.20 -27.52
CA HIS A 41 -23.89 -14.91 -27.98
C HIS A 41 -25.07 -14.02 -28.48
N GLY A 42 -25.99 -14.58 -29.22
CA GLY A 42 -27.19 -13.86 -29.64
C GLY A 42 -28.09 -13.42 -28.48
N LEU A 43 -28.22 -14.26 -27.45
CA LEU A 43 -29.03 -13.95 -26.28
C LEU A 43 -28.40 -12.87 -25.35
N LEU A 44 -27.08 -12.92 -25.19
CA LEU A 44 -26.38 -12.09 -24.21
C LEU A 44 -25.80 -10.79 -24.79
N ILE A 45 -25.48 -10.76 -26.07
CA ILE A 45 -24.69 -9.67 -26.66
C ILE A 45 -25.44 -8.96 -27.81
N ALA A 46 -26.34 -9.60 -28.50
CA ALA A 46 -26.98 -9.06 -29.72
C ALA A 46 -28.12 -8.06 -29.52
N SER A 47 -28.45 -7.67 -28.32
CA SER A 47 -29.59 -6.77 -28.05
C SER A 47 -29.21 -5.29 -27.90
N ASN A 48 -28.37 -4.73 -28.69
CA ASN A 48 -28.11 -3.29 -28.92
C ASN A 48 -26.64 -3.05 -29.27
N ALA A 49 -26.30 -3.29 -30.53
CA ALA A 49 -24.92 -3.13 -30.99
C ALA A 49 -24.54 -1.65 -31.16
N MET A 50 -23.89 -1.08 -30.18
CA MET A 50 -22.72 -0.24 -30.45
C MET A 50 -21.53 -1.17 -30.76
N PRO A 51 -20.64 -0.85 -31.71
CA PRO A 51 -19.43 -1.64 -31.92
C PRO A 51 -18.60 -1.56 -30.63
N VAL A 52 -18.61 -2.65 -29.88
CA VAL A 52 -17.81 -2.80 -28.67
C VAL A 52 -16.45 -3.32 -29.11
N ASP A 53 -15.39 -2.63 -28.73
CA ASP A 53 -14.03 -3.17 -28.84
C ASP A 53 -13.98 -4.44 -27.98
N GLU A 54 -13.94 -5.62 -28.64
CA GLU A 54 -13.96 -6.92 -27.94
C GLU A 54 -12.80 -7.03 -26.92
N THR A 55 -11.66 -6.40 -27.19
CA THR A 55 -10.52 -6.36 -26.26
C THR A 55 -10.83 -5.54 -25.01
N ALA A 56 -11.64 -4.50 -25.11
CA ALA A 56 -12.03 -3.68 -23.96
C ALA A 56 -13.05 -4.39 -23.04
N VAL A 57 -13.88 -5.30 -23.58
CA VAL A 57 -14.91 -6.02 -22.81
C VAL A 57 -14.40 -7.32 -22.21
N PHE A 58 -13.62 -8.08 -22.98
CA PHE A 58 -13.16 -9.41 -22.59
C PHE A 58 -11.72 -9.43 -22.06
N GLY A 59 -11.01 -8.30 -22.15
CA GLY A 59 -9.58 -8.24 -21.81
C GLY A 59 -8.71 -9.06 -22.80
N PRO A 60 -7.45 -9.31 -22.46
CA PRO A 60 -6.56 -10.08 -23.30
C PRO A 60 -7.01 -11.54 -23.41
N SER A 61 -6.91 -12.11 -24.62
CA SER A 61 -7.24 -13.51 -24.86
C SER A 61 -6.34 -14.45 -24.04
N TRP A 62 -6.82 -15.68 -23.79
CA TRP A 62 -6.00 -16.70 -23.10
C TRP A 62 -4.66 -16.98 -23.80
N ARG A 63 -4.57 -16.77 -25.12
CA ARG A 63 -3.32 -16.90 -25.88
C ARG A 63 -2.34 -15.76 -25.59
N GLU A 64 -2.84 -14.56 -25.39
CA GLU A 64 -2.05 -13.41 -24.97
C GLU A 64 -1.66 -13.52 -23.52
N LEU A 65 -2.55 -14.02 -22.64
CA LEU A 65 -2.25 -14.31 -21.24
C LEU A 65 -1.25 -15.46 -21.07
N GLY A 66 -1.34 -16.48 -21.93
CA GLY A 66 -0.43 -17.64 -21.94
C GLY A 66 0.85 -17.44 -22.77
N ALA A 67 0.98 -16.33 -23.49
CA ALA A 67 2.22 -16.06 -24.23
C ALA A 67 3.39 -15.89 -23.26
N PRO A 68 4.54 -16.57 -23.49
CA PRO A 68 5.72 -16.36 -22.66
C PRO A 68 6.09 -14.87 -22.70
N ARG A 69 5.95 -14.18 -21.58
CA ARG A 69 6.43 -12.81 -21.50
C ARG A 69 7.92 -12.78 -21.67
N ALA A 70 8.42 -11.82 -22.45
CA ALA A 70 9.84 -11.57 -22.53
C ALA A 70 10.40 -11.37 -21.10
N PRO A 71 11.50 -12.08 -20.74
CA PRO A 71 12.08 -11.93 -19.41
C PRO A 71 12.42 -10.45 -19.18
N ARG A 72 12.01 -9.90 -18.04
CA ARG A 72 12.35 -8.53 -17.69
C ARG A 72 13.84 -8.37 -17.61
N ALA A 73 14.36 -7.42 -18.36
CA ALA A 73 15.77 -7.05 -18.22
C ALA A 73 16.00 -6.54 -16.79
N THR A 74 16.81 -7.27 -16.04
CA THR A 74 17.14 -6.93 -14.67
C THR A 74 18.49 -6.21 -14.62
N TRP A 75 18.63 -5.24 -13.73
CA TRP A 75 19.85 -4.44 -13.63
C TRP A 75 21.10 -5.31 -13.37
N TRP A 76 20.97 -6.39 -12.59
CA TRP A 76 22.12 -7.28 -12.29
C TRP A 76 22.58 -8.09 -13.50
N GLN A 77 21.74 -8.35 -14.48
CA GLN A 77 22.13 -8.98 -15.75
C GLN A 77 22.93 -7.97 -16.60
N ALA A 78 22.50 -6.72 -16.67
CA ALA A 78 23.23 -5.66 -17.36
C ALA A 78 24.59 -5.36 -16.70
N GLU A 79 24.65 -5.38 -15.37
CA GLU A 79 25.86 -5.08 -14.58
C GLU A 79 26.66 -6.33 -14.21
N ARG A 80 26.41 -7.49 -14.85
CA ARG A 80 26.99 -8.80 -14.49
C ARG A 80 28.51 -8.75 -14.35
N THR A 81 29.21 -8.20 -15.33
CA THR A 81 30.69 -8.13 -15.32
C THR A 81 31.21 -7.35 -14.12
N ARG A 82 30.56 -6.22 -13.80
CA ARG A 82 30.92 -5.38 -12.65
C ARG A 82 30.65 -6.07 -11.33
N LEU A 83 29.54 -6.81 -11.22
CA LEU A 83 29.20 -7.58 -10.03
C LEU A 83 30.17 -8.74 -9.78
N LEU A 84 30.60 -9.45 -10.83
CA LEU A 84 31.60 -10.48 -10.71
C LEU A 84 32.96 -9.92 -10.24
N ALA A 85 33.42 -8.83 -10.81
CA ALA A 85 34.65 -8.16 -10.38
C ALA A 85 34.55 -7.63 -8.93
N LEU A 86 33.36 -7.23 -8.47
CA LEU A 86 33.13 -6.87 -7.08
C LEU A 86 33.22 -8.08 -6.15
N ALA A 87 32.61 -9.21 -6.54
CA ALA A 87 32.62 -10.45 -5.76
C ALA A 87 34.04 -11.04 -5.59
N GLU A 88 34.89 -10.90 -6.58
CA GLU A 88 36.32 -11.33 -6.50
C GLU A 88 37.09 -10.57 -5.39
N ARG A 89 36.69 -9.32 -5.11
CA ARG A 89 37.38 -8.45 -4.13
C ARG A 89 36.76 -8.49 -2.76
N ALA A 90 35.44 -8.70 -2.68
CA ALA A 90 34.66 -8.51 -1.46
C ALA A 90 33.43 -9.43 -1.43
N ALA A 91 33.63 -10.74 -1.31
CA ALA A 91 32.56 -11.71 -1.13
C ALA A 91 32.58 -12.28 0.31
N PRO A 92 31.41 -12.45 0.98
CA PRO A 92 30.07 -12.07 0.53
C PRO A 92 29.83 -10.55 0.64
N VAL A 93 29.04 -9.98 -0.30
CA VAL A 93 28.74 -8.55 -0.35
C VAL A 93 27.31 -8.29 -0.82
N TYR A 94 26.66 -7.26 -0.25
CA TYR A 94 25.40 -6.74 -0.76
C TYR A 94 25.68 -5.63 -1.78
N ALA A 95 25.15 -5.76 -3.00
CA ALA A 95 25.25 -4.76 -4.04
C ALA A 95 23.90 -4.06 -4.25
N TYR A 96 23.90 -2.73 -4.24
CA TYR A 96 22.72 -1.91 -4.45
C TYR A 96 22.87 -1.06 -5.71
N HIS A 97 21.85 -1.08 -6.58
CA HIS A 97 21.85 -0.29 -7.80
C HIS A 97 21.12 1.03 -7.58
N LEU A 98 21.84 2.08 -7.24
CA LEU A 98 21.25 3.39 -6.93
C LEU A 98 20.40 3.98 -8.06
N PRO A 99 20.71 3.79 -9.36
CA PRO A 99 19.80 4.25 -10.43
C PRO A 99 18.40 3.64 -10.31
N THR A 100 18.29 2.33 -10.01
CA THR A 100 16.97 1.67 -9.77
C THR A 100 16.28 2.25 -8.53
N VAL A 101 17.01 2.50 -7.45
CA VAL A 101 16.45 3.12 -6.23
C VAL A 101 15.84 4.49 -6.54
N ARG A 102 16.58 5.35 -7.26
CA ARG A 102 16.10 6.67 -7.69
C ARG A 102 14.88 6.58 -8.59
N GLU A 103 14.91 5.66 -9.55
CA GLU A 103 13.80 5.47 -10.48
C GLU A 103 12.51 5.06 -9.74
N ARG A 104 12.58 4.15 -8.76
CA ARG A 104 11.42 3.79 -7.95
C ARG A 104 10.90 4.96 -7.10
N ALA A 105 11.81 5.76 -6.55
CA ALA A 105 11.44 6.98 -5.84
C ALA A 105 10.67 7.98 -6.73
N ARG A 106 11.15 8.19 -7.96
CA ARG A 106 10.48 9.06 -8.95
C ARG A 106 9.11 8.55 -9.33
N GLN A 107 8.95 7.23 -9.52
CA GLN A 107 7.67 6.61 -9.86
C GLN A 107 6.63 6.84 -8.75
N LEU A 108 7.00 6.69 -7.49
CA LEU A 108 6.12 7.01 -6.36
C LEU A 108 5.77 8.49 -6.32
N LYS A 109 6.74 9.37 -6.51
CA LYS A 109 6.51 10.81 -6.51
C LYS A 109 5.71 11.32 -7.71
N ALA A 110 5.69 10.58 -8.81
CA ALA A 110 4.88 10.90 -9.99
C ALA A 110 3.38 10.63 -9.78
N LEU A 111 2.99 9.96 -8.70
CA LEU A 111 1.59 9.76 -8.35
C LEU A 111 0.99 11.08 -7.85
N ALA A 112 0.18 11.73 -8.67
CA ALA A 112 -0.36 13.07 -8.38
C ALA A 112 -1.21 13.15 -7.10
N ALA A 113 -1.78 12.03 -6.68
CA ALA A 113 -2.58 11.94 -5.45
C ALA A 113 -1.74 11.74 -4.18
N VAL A 114 -0.41 11.54 -4.30
CA VAL A 114 0.50 11.36 -3.17
C VAL A 114 1.22 12.66 -2.89
N ASP A 115 0.85 13.36 -1.82
CA ASP A 115 1.49 14.61 -1.42
C ASP A 115 2.88 14.38 -0.84
N ARG A 116 3.06 13.29 -0.10
CA ARG A 116 4.33 12.93 0.54
C ARG A 116 4.54 11.42 0.52
N ALA A 117 5.74 11.01 0.14
CA ALA A 117 6.20 9.63 0.24
C ALA A 117 7.36 9.56 1.24
N HIS A 118 7.32 8.59 2.16
CA HIS A 118 8.33 8.37 3.17
C HIS A 118 8.98 7.00 2.98
N TYR A 119 10.29 6.96 3.08
CA TYR A 119 11.04 5.71 3.04
C TYR A 119 11.17 5.13 4.44
N ALA A 120 10.73 3.90 4.63
CA ALA A 120 10.85 3.19 5.90
C ALA A 120 12.31 2.77 6.13
N LEU A 121 12.97 3.41 7.10
CA LEU A 121 14.41 3.27 7.34
C LEU A 121 14.83 1.84 7.70
N LYS A 122 13.94 1.10 8.37
CA LYS A 122 14.12 -0.32 8.72
C LYS A 122 14.44 -1.22 7.52
N ALA A 123 14.07 -0.81 6.30
CA ALA A 123 14.38 -1.58 5.08
C ALA A 123 15.86 -1.57 4.77
N ASN A 124 16.52 -0.40 4.83
CA ASN A 124 17.98 -0.26 4.68
C ASN A 124 18.45 1.15 5.08
N PRO A 125 19.16 1.32 6.19
CA PRO A 125 19.62 2.62 6.68
C PRO A 125 20.94 3.10 6.03
N HIS A 126 21.42 2.46 4.96
CA HIS A 126 22.73 2.78 4.37
C HIS A 126 22.77 4.23 3.86
N PRO A 127 23.78 5.06 4.24
CA PRO A 127 23.86 6.48 3.91
C PRO A 127 23.73 6.81 2.42
N ALA A 128 24.28 5.98 1.52
CA ALA A 128 24.19 6.22 0.09
C ALA A 128 22.74 6.08 -0.44
N ILE A 129 21.95 5.18 0.14
CA ILE A 129 20.53 5.01 -0.17
C ILE A 129 19.75 6.21 0.34
N LEU A 130 19.98 6.62 1.60
CA LEU A 130 19.29 7.78 2.19
C LEU A 130 19.54 9.05 1.39
N LYS A 131 20.80 9.32 1.02
CA LYS A 131 21.16 10.47 0.15
C LYS A 131 20.50 10.40 -1.22
N ALA A 132 20.41 9.19 -1.81
CA ALA A 132 19.78 9.00 -3.10
C ALA A 132 18.26 9.29 -3.04
N LEU A 133 17.58 8.86 -1.99
CA LEU A 133 16.15 9.05 -1.80
C LEU A 133 15.81 10.50 -1.40
N GLU A 134 16.65 11.11 -0.54
CA GLU A 134 16.51 12.52 -0.18
C GLU A 134 16.60 13.43 -1.41
N ALA A 135 17.59 13.19 -2.29
CA ALA A 135 17.77 13.93 -3.53
C ALA A 135 16.57 13.81 -4.50
N GLU A 136 15.80 12.74 -4.43
CA GLU A 136 14.52 12.59 -5.17
C GLU A 136 13.33 13.18 -4.38
N GLY A 137 13.57 13.73 -3.18
CA GLY A 137 12.57 14.46 -2.40
C GLY A 137 11.69 13.59 -1.48
N LEU A 138 12.07 12.34 -1.17
CA LEU A 138 11.35 11.52 -0.19
C LEU A 138 11.64 11.99 1.24
N GLY A 139 10.65 11.80 2.12
CA GLY A 139 10.83 11.82 3.57
C GLY A 139 11.29 10.46 4.10
N PHE A 140 11.34 10.33 5.43
CA PHE A 140 11.81 9.11 6.10
C PHE A 140 10.87 8.73 7.23
N GLU A 141 10.55 7.44 7.33
CA GLU A 141 9.82 6.86 8.45
C GLU A 141 10.80 6.06 9.30
N CYS A 142 10.78 6.32 10.60
CA CYS A 142 11.71 5.79 11.59
C CYS A 142 10.93 5.14 12.74
N VAL A 143 11.25 3.89 13.07
CA VAL A 143 10.57 3.14 14.13
C VAL A 143 11.27 3.25 15.48
N SER A 144 12.43 3.89 15.56
CA SER A 144 13.20 4.14 16.77
C SER A 144 13.88 5.51 16.76
N LEU A 145 14.18 6.04 17.92
CA LEU A 145 14.95 7.28 18.04
C LEU A 145 16.34 7.17 17.40
N ALA A 146 16.96 6.00 17.49
CA ALA A 146 18.26 5.76 16.85
C ALA A 146 18.18 5.92 15.31
N GLU A 147 17.09 5.50 14.68
CA GLU A 147 16.86 5.72 13.25
C GLU A 147 16.63 7.20 12.95
N VAL A 148 15.89 7.93 13.78
CA VAL A 148 15.68 9.39 13.62
C VAL A 148 17.03 10.12 13.68
N GLU A 149 17.85 9.84 14.69
CA GLU A 149 19.16 10.47 14.85
C GLU A 149 20.12 10.07 13.71
N HIS A 150 20.07 8.82 13.25
CA HIS A 150 20.88 8.35 12.13
C HIS A 150 20.55 9.10 10.82
N VAL A 151 19.27 9.26 10.50
CA VAL A 151 18.88 9.97 9.26
C VAL A 151 19.24 11.44 9.32
N LEU A 152 19.01 12.11 10.46
CA LEU A 152 19.37 13.52 10.64
C LEU A 152 20.89 13.75 10.62
N ALA A 153 21.67 12.85 11.18
CA ALA A 153 23.14 12.90 11.11
C ALA A 153 23.66 12.62 9.68
N THR A 154 23.01 11.71 8.93
CA THR A 154 23.40 11.39 7.56
C THR A 154 23.03 12.51 6.57
N LEU A 155 21.97 13.25 6.85
CA LEU A 155 21.38 14.31 6.01
C LEU A 155 21.23 15.61 6.82
N PRO A 156 22.34 16.30 7.14
CA PRO A 156 22.31 17.45 8.08
C PRO A 156 21.50 18.65 7.57
N GLY A 157 21.14 18.68 6.28
CA GLY A 157 20.25 19.71 5.69
C GLY A 157 18.79 19.29 5.59
N LEU A 158 18.43 18.10 6.05
CA LEU A 158 17.05 17.61 5.96
C LEU A 158 16.16 18.38 6.94
N ASP A 159 15.03 18.90 6.43
CA ASP A 159 13.98 19.44 7.29
C ASP A 159 13.43 18.32 8.21
N PRO A 160 13.48 18.44 9.55
CA PRO A 160 12.94 17.45 10.47
C PRO A 160 11.46 17.13 10.23
N LYS A 161 10.69 18.04 9.63
CA LYS A 161 9.29 17.82 9.24
C LYS A 161 9.12 16.80 8.09
N ARG A 162 10.19 16.36 7.48
CA ARG A 162 10.20 15.24 6.51
C ARG A 162 10.51 13.89 7.19
N VAL A 163 10.61 13.87 8.50
CA VAL A 163 10.84 12.64 9.28
C VAL A 163 9.62 12.32 10.12
N LEU A 164 9.15 11.07 10.02
CA LEU A 164 8.09 10.50 10.84
C LEU A 164 8.73 9.58 11.88
N PHE A 165 8.48 9.82 13.14
CA PHE A 165 8.80 8.88 14.22
C PHE A 165 7.54 8.05 14.52
N THR A 166 7.57 6.77 14.18
CA THR A 166 6.44 5.83 14.29
C THR A 166 6.79 4.68 15.22
N PRO A 167 7.09 4.97 16.50
CA PRO A 167 7.54 3.95 17.45
C PRO A 167 6.39 3.01 17.84
N SER A 168 6.80 1.83 18.32
CA SER A 168 5.95 0.95 19.12
C SER A 168 6.70 0.62 20.41
N PHE A 169 6.02 0.77 21.55
CA PHE A 169 6.60 0.50 22.88
C PHE A 169 7.84 1.36 23.23
N ALA A 170 7.96 2.57 22.65
CA ALA A 170 9.07 3.45 22.95
C ALA A 170 8.98 4.02 24.39
N PRO A 171 10.10 4.17 25.09
CA PRO A 171 10.15 4.81 26.41
C PRO A 171 9.92 6.33 26.29
N ARG A 172 9.50 6.94 27.39
CA ARG A 172 9.21 8.37 27.50
C ARG A 172 10.30 9.26 26.88
N VAL A 173 11.56 8.97 27.19
CA VAL A 173 12.73 9.77 26.75
C VAL A 173 12.84 9.85 25.23
N GLU A 174 12.39 8.83 24.49
CA GLU A 174 12.41 8.85 23.02
C GLU A 174 11.37 9.83 22.46
N PHE A 175 10.18 9.91 23.05
CA PHE A 175 9.18 10.90 22.68
C PHE A 175 9.66 12.32 22.96
N GLU A 176 10.22 12.57 24.18
CA GLU A 176 10.77 13.87 24.54
C GLU A 176 11.85 14.31 23.56
N ARG A 177 12.76 13.41 23.20
CA ARG A 177 13.84 13.67 22.25
C ARG A 177 13.32 13.89 20.82
N ALA A 178 12.37 13.08 20.35
CA ALA A 178 11.76 13.24 19.02
C ALA A 178 11.08 14.62 18.88
N PHE A 179 10.33 15.05 19.89
CA PHE A 179 9.77 16.40 19.91
C PHE A 179 10.83 17.50 19.93
N ALA A 180 11.92 17.31 20.69
CA ALA A 180 13.04 18.25 20.72
C ALA A 180 13.74 18.35 19.35
N LEU A 181 13.81 17.28 18.60
CA LEU A 181 14.35 17.23 17.24
C LEU A 181 13.39 17.83 16.18
N GLY A 182 12.13 18.08 16.53
CA GLY A 182 11.15 18.71 15.65
C GLY A 182 10.54 17.80 14.59
N VAL A 183 10.70 16.48 14.71
CA VAL A 183 10.12 15.49 13.79
C VAL A 183 8.61 15.30 14.05
N HIS A 184 7.89 14.71 13.09
CA HIS A 184 6.50 14.29 13.33
C HIS A 184 6.47 13.05 14.22
N VAL A 185 5.58 13.06 15.22
CA VAL A 185 5.48 11.96 16.20
C VAL A 185 4.15 11.25 16.04
N THR A 186 4.21 9.94 15.92
CA THR A 186 3.05 9.05 15.87
C THR A 186 2.89 8.35 17.21
N LEU A 187 1.66 8.32 17.72
CA LEU A 187 1.26 7.65 18.96
C LEU A 187 0.45 6.41 18.62
N ASP A 188 0.86 5.26 19.11
CA ASP A 188 0.17 3.96 18.91
C ASP A 188 -0.54 3.45 20.18
N ASN A 189 -0.44 4.19 21.29
CA ASN A 189 -1.05 3.84 22.56
C ASN A 189 -1.58 5.10 23.27
N ALA A 190 -2.89 5.23 23.40
CA ALA A 190 -3.54 6.39 24.03
C ALA A 190 -3.29 6.50 25.55
N ALA A 191 -2.96 5.39 26.25
CA ALA A 191 -2.69 5.41 27.68
C ALA A 191 -1.49 6.32 28.02
N LEU A 192 -0.54 6.49 27.09
CA LEU A 192 0.63 7.37 27.27
C LEU A 192 0.25 8.84 27.45
N LEU A 193 -0.91 9.28 26.92
CA LEU A 193 -1.41 10.64 27.12
C LEU A 193 -1.73 10.91 28.61
N ALA A 194 -2.22 9.90 29.31
CA ALA A 194 -2.51 9.99 30.75
C ALA A 194 -1.27 9.75 31.61
N GLU A 195 -0.37 8.89 31.14
CA GLU A 195 0.84 8.53 31.88
C GLU A 195 1.93 9.62 31.83
N TRP A 196 2.07 10.29 30.67
CA TRP A 196 3.09 11.33 30.45
C TRP A 196 2.48 12.62 29.86
N PRO A 197 1.48 13.24 30.51
CA PRO A 197 0.74 14.37 29.93
C PRO A 197 1.63 15.56 29.57
N GLU A 198 2.72 15.79 30.30
CA GLU A 198 3.66 16.89 30.05
C GLU A 198 4.47 16.70 28.75
N VAL A 199 4.70 15.47 28.32
CA VAL A 199 5.42 15.16 27.06
C VAL A 199 4.58 15.57 25.85
N PHE A 200 3.26 15.36 25.93
CA PHE A 200 2.33 15.56 24.81
C PHE A 200 1.63 16.94 24.86
N ARG A 201 1.72 17.65 25.96
CA ARG A 201 1.05 18.95 26.14
C ARG A 201 1.37 19.93 25.02
N GLY A 202 0.33 20.43 24.35
CA GLY A 202 0.45 21.42 23.28
C GLY A 202 1.12 20.91 21.99
N ARG A 203 1.28 19.61 21.84
CA ARG A 203 1.96 19.00 20.67
C ARG A 203 0.98 18.66 19.56
N GLU A 204 1.52 18.58 18.33
CA GLU A 204 0.83 17.95 17.21
C GLU A 204 1.21 16.46 17.16
N LEU A 205 0.19 15.62 16.94
CA LEU A 205 0.32 14.17 16.97
C LEU A 205 -0.31 13.55 15.72
N THR A 206 0.26 12.44 15.27
CA THR A 206 -0.41 11.47 14.41
C THR A 206 -0.83 10.28 15.28
N LEU A 207 -2.03 9.76 15.11
CA LEU A 207 -2.43 8.50 15.75
C LEU A 207 -2.23 7.35 14.77
N ARG A 208 -1.54 6.30 15.20
CA ARG A 208 -1.53 5.03 14.49
C ARG A 208 -2.75 4.23 14.91
N VAL A 209 -3.57 3.84 13.94
CA VAL A 209 -4.79 3.08 14.17
C VAL A 209 -4.76 1.75 13.46
N ASP A 210 -5.36 0.73 14.08
CA ASP A 210 -5.64 -0.54 13.44
C ASP A 210 -7.01 -0.46 12.76
N PRO A 211 -7.08 -0.57 11.43
CA PRO A 211 -8.35 -0.48 10.72
C PRO A 211 -9.23 -1.74 10.90
N GLY A 212 -8.84 -2.71 11.73
CA GLY A 212 -9.60 -3.91 12.03
C GLY A 212 -9.42 -5.06 11.03
N PHE A 213 -8.53 -4.89 10.05
CA PHE A 213 -8.13 -5.94 9.11
C PHE A 213 -6.66 -5.81 8.73
N GLY A 214 -6.06 -6.93 8.32
CA GLY A 214 -4.69 -6.97 7.82
C GLY A 214 -4.61 -7.71 6.50
N SER A 215 -3.64 -7.36 5.68
CA SER A 215 -3.33 -8.01 4.41
C SER A 215 -1.84 -8.30 4.30
N GLY A 216 -1.47 -9.31 3.51
CA GLY A 216 -0.07 -9.66 3.27
C GLY A 216 0.07 -11.07 2.72
N HIS A 217 1.24 -11.37 2.15
CA HIS A 217 1.55 -12.66 1.54
C HIS A 217 1.69 -13.81 2.55
N HIS A 218 1.71 -13.54 3.86
CA HIS A 218 1.77 -14.53 4.94
C HIS A 218 1.08 -13.98 6.20
N ASP A 219 0.42 -14.83 6.98
CA ASP A 219 -0.29 -14.41 8.20
C ASP A 219 0.60 -13.67 9.22
N LYS A 220 1.87 -14.06 9.32
CA LYS A 220 2.85 -13.40 10.22
C LYS A 220 3.28 -11.98 9.80
N VAL A 221 2.96 -11.55 8.58
CA VAL A 221 3.28 -10.20 8.09
C VAL A 221 2.06 -9.27 8.04
N LYS A 222 0.89 -9.75 8.48
CA LYS A 222 -0.29 -8.94 8.72
C LYS A 222 -0.06 -8.09 9.97
N THR A 223 -0.25 -6.78 9.85
CA THR A 223 -0.03 -5.81 10.96
C THR A 223 -1.32 -5.12 11.40
N GLY A 224 -2.47 -5.50 10.85
CA GLY A 224 -3.79 -5.06 11.24
C GLY A 224 -4.72 -6.25 11.57
N GLY A 225 -5.81 -5.99 12.32
CA GLY A 225 -6.81 -6.97 12.72
C GLY A 225 -6.79 -7.29 14.21
N LYS A 226 -7.78 -8.05 14.70
CA LYS A 226 -8.07 -8.25 16.13
C LYS A 226 -6.89 -8.76 16.99
N GLU A 227 -5.90 -9.39 16.38
CA GLU A 227 -4.71 -9.91 17.06
C GLU A 227 -3.45 -9.04 16.75
N ALA A 228 -3.62 -7.93 16.06
CA ALA A 228 -2.50 -7.04 15.77
C ALA A 228 -2.04 -6.33 17.05
N LYS A 229 -0.72 -6.23 17.21
CA LYS A 229 -0.10 -5.56 18.36
C LYS A 229 0.16 -4.07 18.12
N PHE A 230 -0.17 -3.56 16.95
CA PHE A 230 0.17 -2.22 16.53
C PHE A 230 -1.06 -1.34 16.37
N GLY A 231 -0.94 -0.12 16.87
CA GLY A 231 -1.97 0.91 16.72
C GLY A 231 -3.13 0.77 17.72
N LEU A 232 -3.90 1.84 17.80
CA LEU A 232 -5.15 1.90 18.55
C LEU A 232 -6.26 1.20 17.75
N PRO A 233 -7.22 0.52 18.36
CA PRO A 233 -8.46 0.19 17.65
C PRO A 233 -9.04 1.44 16.99
N LEU A 234 -9.52 1.31 15.76
CA LEU A 234 -10.03 2.45 14.99
C LEU A 234 -11.12 3.23 15.75
N ASP A 235 -12.01 2.51 16.43
CA ASP A 235 -13.13 3.08 17.19
C ASP A 235 -12.67 3.87 18.43
N ASP A 236 -11.47 3.63 18.93
CA ASP A 236 -10.91 4.34 20.08
C ASP A 236 -10.22 5.66 19.70
N ALA A 237 -9.96 5.88 18.41
CA ALA A 237 -9.22 7.05 17.95
C ALA A 237 -9.93 8.40 18.28
N PRO A 238 -11.25 8.55 18.19
CA PRO A 238 -11.93 9.78 18.63
C PRO A 238 -11.75 10.06 20.14
N ALA A 239 -11.81 9.03 20.98
CA ALA A 239 -11.57 9.17 22.42
C ALA A 239 -10.11 9.56 22.71
N ALA A 240 -9.14 8.96 22.02
CA ALA A 240 -7.74 9.33 22.11
C ALA A 240 -7.48 10.79 21.68
N ALA A 241 -8.14 11.23 20.60
CA ALA A 241 -8.05 12.62 20.15
C ALA A 241 -8.66 13.61 21.16
N ALA A 242 -9.78 13.24 21.80
CA ALA A 242 -10.38 14.03 22.88
C ALA A 242 -9.44 14.12 24.11
N ALA A 243 -8.77 13.03 24.48
CA ALA A 243 -7.77 13.01 25.54
C ALA A 243 -6.58 13.91 25.21
N ALA A 244 -6.07 13.85 23.96
CA ALA A 244 -5.02 14.74 23.49
C ALA A 244 -5.44 16.22 23.58
N LYS A 245 -6.67 16.54 23.11
CA LYS A 245 -7.23 17.89 23.17
C LYS A 245 -7.33 18.43 24.60
N ALA A 246 -7.65 17.59 25.58
CA ALA A 246 -7.67 17.97 26.99
C ALA A 246 -6.28 18.42 27.52
N LEU A 247 -5.22 17.97 26.89
CA LEU A 247 -3.83 18.40 27.16
C LEU A 247 -3.42 19.62 26.33
N GLY A 248 -4.33 20.18 25.50
CA GLY A 248 -3.99 21.21 24.52
C GLY A 248 -3.20 20.66 23.31
N ALA A 249 -3.07 19.37 23.18
CA ALA A 249 -2.47 18.73 22.00
C ALA A 249 -3.49 18.61 20.86
N ARG A 250 -3.00 18.47 19.63
CA ARG A 250 -3.83 18.38 18.43
C ARG A 250 -3.48 17.13 17.61
N VAL A 251 -4.45 16.31 17.34
CA VAL A 251 -4.30 15.19 16.39
C VAL A 251 -4.46 15.74 14.98
N THR A 252 -3.37 15.77 14.22
CA THR A 252 -3.31 16.32 12.86
C THR A 252 -3.12 15.28 11.79
N GLY A 253 -2.89 14.03 12.17
CA GLY A 253 -2.74 12.92 11.23
C GLY A 253 -3.30 11.61 11.75
N LEU A 254 -3.74 10.76 10.84
CA LEU A 254 -4.02 9.35 11.08
C LEU A 254 -3.10 8.51 10.21
N HIS A 255 -2.59 7.43 10.77
CA HIS A 255 -1.73 6.45 10.10
C HIS A 255 -2.26 5.05 10.32
N ALA A 256 -2.27 4.23 9.26
CA ALA A 256 -2.47 2.79 9.36
C ALA A 256 -1.47 2.04 8.49
N HIS A 257 -1.07 0.86 8.94
CA HIS A 257 -0.23 -0.05 8.16
C HIS A 257 -0.78 -1.46 8.32
N ILE A 258 -1.26 -2.06 7.22
CA ILE A 258 -2.03 -3.30 7.24
C ILE A 258 -1.21 -4.57 6.95
N GLY A 259 0.06 -4.40 6.52
CA GLY A 259 0.94 -5.55 6.26
C GLY A 259 1.95 -5.29 5.15
N SER A 260 2.56 -6.37 4.65
CA SER A 260 3.62 -6.33 3.63
C SER A 260 3.37 -7.35 2.53
N GLY A 261 3.86 -7.04 1.32
CA GLY A 261 3.69 -7.92 0.16
C GLY A 261 2.28 -7.90 -0.41
N ILE A 262 1.63 -6.74 -0.40
CA ILE A 262 0.26 -6.55 -0.87
C ILE A 262 0.29 -6.18 -2.36
N PHE A 263 -0.48 -6.89 -3.18
CA PHE A 263 -0.56 -6.68 -4.63
C PHE A 263 -1.88 -6.06 -5.08
N ASP A 264 -2.93 -6.08 -4.26
CA ASP A 264 -4.24 -5.51 -4.58
C ASP A 264 -4.39 -4.10 -3.99
N ALA A 265 -4.49 -3.10 -4.87
CA ALA A 265 -4.65 -1.69 -4.50
C ALA A 265 -5.96 -1.41 -3.71
N ASN A 266 -6.99 -2.25 -3.85
CA ASN A 266 -8.26 -2.07 -3.16
C ASN A 266 -8.14 -2.17 -1.63
N HIS A 267 -7.12 -2.85 -1.11
CA HIS A 267 -6.85 -2.85 0.32
C HIS A 267 -6.58 -1.44 0.88
N TRP A 268 -5.86 -0.60 0.12
CA TRP A 268 -5.62 0.79 0.54
C TRP A 268 -6.84 1.68 0.36
N ARG A 269 -7.74 1.37 -0.59
CA ARG A 269 -9.05 2.04 -0.69
C ARG A 269 -9.84 1.89 0.60
N GLU A 270 -9.91 0.68 1.13
CA GLU A 270 -10.61 0.40 2.38
C GLU A 270 -9.94 1.08 3.57
N VAL A 271 -8.62 1.05 3.66
CA VAL A 271 -7.85 1.77 4.68
C VAL A 271 -8.18 3.26 4.64
N TYR A 272 -8.06 3.87 3.46
CA TYR A 272 -8.31 5.30 3.30
C TYR A 272 -9.73 5.68 3.73
N ALA A 273 -10.74 4.95 3.26
CA ALA A 273 -12.14 5.23 3.60
C ALA A 273 -12.40 5.15 5.11
N ARG A 274 -11.84 4.14 5.79
CA ARG A 274 -11.96 3.98 7.24
C ARG A 274 -11.26 5.12 7.99
N LEU A 275 -10.04 5.47 7.59
CA LEU A 275 -9.31 6.58 8.20
C LEU A 275 -10.03 7.91 8.00
N ALA A 276 -10.55 8.19 6.79
CA ALA A 276 -11.28 9.41 6.49
C ALA A 276 -12.55 9.54 7.34
N SER A 277 -13.30 8.45 7.51
CA SER A 277 -14.50 8.45 8.38
C SER A 277 -14.19 8.83 9.82
N VAL A 278 -13.08 8.32 10.36
CA VAL A 278 -12.65 8.66 11.74
C VAL A 278 -12.05 10.06 11.80
N ALA A 279 -11.33 10.48 10.76
CA ALA A 279 -10.78 11.83 10.64
C ALA A 279 -11.88 12.90 10.68
N ASP A 280 -13.01 12.66 9.99
CA ASP A 280 -14.20 13.53 10.04
C ASP A 280 -14.76 13.64 11.46
N ALA A 281 -14.82 12.53 12.19
CA ALA A 281 -15.30 12.52 13.58
C ALA A 281 -14.36 13.26 14.54
N ILE A 282 -13.04 13.23 14.29
CA ILE A 282 -12.04 13.96 15.09
C ILE A 282 -12.04 15.45 14.75
N GLY A 283 -12.20 15.83 13.49
CA GLY A 283 -12.34 17.19 12.99
C GLY A 283 -11.09 18.08 13.01
N THR A 284 -9.93 17.54 13.42
CA THR A 284 -8.63 18.27 13.41
C THR A 284 -7.57 17.61 12.55
N VAL A 285 -7.90 16.47 11.93
CA VAL A 285 -7.02 15.73 11.06
C VAL A 285 -6.85 16.45 9.73
N GLU A 286 -5.64 16.57 9.28
CA GLU A 286 -5.24 17.22 8.03
C GLU A 286 -4.57 16.22 7.06
N ARG A 287 -4.04 15.10 7.59
CA ARG A 287 -3.23 14.13 6.84
C ARG A 287 -3.70 12.70 7.09
N ILE A 288 -3.76 11.93 6.01
CA ILE A 288 -4.00 10.48 6.06
C ILE A 288 -2.79 9.76 5.49
N ASP A 289 -2.16 8.93 6.30
CA ASP A 289 -1.07 8.05 5.92
C ASP A 289 -1.61 6.61 5.83
N VAL A 290 -1.73 6.11 4.62
CA VAL A 290 -2.26 4.77 4.35
C VAL A 290 -1.21 3.66 4.52
N GLY A 291 -0.01 4.01 4.95
CA GLY A 291 1.10 3.08 5.15
C GLY A 291 1.73 2.61 3.84
N GLY A 292 2.59 1.64 3.96
CA GLY A 292 3.29 1.01 2.85
C GLY A 292 2.86 -0.45 2.65
N GLY A 293 3.83 -1.31 2.32
CA GLY A 293 3.57 -2.73 2.17
C GLY A 293 3.36 -3.18 0.73
N ILE A 294 3.60 -2.32 -0.25
CA ILE A 294 3.54 -2.65 -1.68
C ILE A 294 4.37 -3.89 -1.97
N GLY A 295 3.73 -4.89 -2.60
CA GLY A 295 4.35 -6.14 -2.98
C GLY A 295 5.36 -5.99 -4.11
N ILE A 296 6.41 -6.80 -4.05
CA ILE A 296 7.39 -6.95 -5.14
C ILE A 296 7.37 -8.39 -5.66
N PRO A 297 7.53 -8.62 -6.96
CA PRO A 297 7.59 -9.97 -7.50
C PRO A 297 8.90 -10.64 -7.09
N TYR A 298 8.81 -11.76 -6.38
CA TYR A 298 9.96 -12.60 -6.03
C TYR A 298 10.26 -13.66 -7.10
N GLN A 299 9.28 -14.00 -7.92
CA GLN A 299 9.43 -14.96 -9.01
C GLN A 299 9.38 -14.20 -10.35
N PRO A 300 10.12 -14.68 -11.38
CA PRO A 300 10.12 -14.04 -12.71
C PRO A 300 8.72 -13.95 -13.34
N GLU A 301 7.85 -14.91 -13.01
CA GLU A 301 6.48 -15.05 -13.52
C GLU A 301 5.48 -14.17 -12.78
N SER A 302 5.85 -13.68 -11.58
CA SER A 302 4.96 -12.85 -10.77
C SER A 302 4.80 -11.47 -11.39
N GLU A 303 3.55 -11.00 -11.44
CA GLU A 303 3.26 -9.65 -11.89
C GLU A 303 3.80 -8.61 -10.88
N PRO A 304 4.35 -7.49 -11.34
CA PRO A 304 4.62 -6.38 -10.46
C PRO A 304 3.31 -5.77 -9.96
N PHE A 305 3.42 -5.11 -8.82
CA PHE A 305 2.33 -4.26 -8.34
C PHE A 305 1.99 -3.19 -9.38
N ASP A 306 0.70 -3.01 -9.65
CA ASP A 306 0.20 -1.98 -10.56
C ASP A 306 0.19 -0.61 -9.85
N LEU A 307 1.29 0.11 -10.00
CA LEU A 307 1.45 1.44 -9.40
C LEU A 307 0.52 2.48 -10.05
N ALA A 308 0.13 2.30 -11.32
CA ALA A 308 -0.79 3.20 -12.00
C ALA A 308 -2.22 3.04 -11.45
N ALA A 309 -2.68 1.80 -11.30
CA ALA A 309 -3.98 1.50 -10.67
C ALA A 309 -4.01 2.01 -9.21
N PHE A 310 -2.92 1.86 -8.45
CA PHE A 310 -2.81 2.41 -7.11
C PHE A 310 -2.94 3.95 -7.11
N GLY A 311 -2.24 4.63 -8.01
CA GLY A 311 -2.33 6.08 -8.14
C GLY A 311 -3.72 6.56 -8.54
N ALA A 312 -4.40 5.86 -9.45
CA ALA A 312 -5.77 6.16 -9.85
C ALA A 312 -6.75 5.97 -8.67
N MET A 313 -6.62 4.88 -7.93
CA MET A 313 -7.42 4.62 -6.73
C MET A 313 -7.24 5.72 -5.68
N LEU A 314 -6.01 6.15 -5.41
CA LEU A 314 -5.76 7.26 -4.47
C LEU A 314 -6.37 8.58 -4.96
N ALA A 315 -6.32 8.85 -6.27
CA ALA A 315 -6.93 10.03 -6.86
C ALA A 315 -8.46 10.03 -6.70
N GLU A 316 -9.11 8.88 -6.88
CA GLU A 316 -10.54 8.72 -6.61
C GLU A 316 -10.86 9.00 -5.13
N MET A 317 -10.09 8.41 -4.21
CA MET A 317 -10.29 8.64 -2.78
C MET A 317 -10.09 10.11 -2.40
N LYS A 318 -9.07 10.75 -2.96
CA LYS A 318 -8.81 12.18 -2.72
C LYS A 318 -9.89 13.08 -3.32
N ALA A 319 -10.55 12.68 -4.40
CA ALA A 319 -11.71 13.39 -4.94
C ALA A 319 -12.93 13.29 -4.03
N VAL A 320 -13.11 12.16 -3.33
CA VAL A 320 -14.19 11.96 -2.34
C VAL A 320 -13.89 12.71 -1.04
N TYR A 321 -12.63 12.77 -0.63
CA TYR A 321 -12.18 13.38 0.64
C TYR A 321 -11.11 14.45 0.38
N PRO A 322 -11.44 15.57 -0.29
CA PRO A 322 -10.47 16.57 -0.74
C PRO A 322 -9.83 17.37 0.41
N GLN A 323 -10.36 17.27 1.63
CA GLN A 323 -9.85 17.95 2.81
C GLN A 323 -8.59 17.33 3.41
N TYR A 324 -8.20 16.11 2.99
CA TYR A 324 -7.03 15.42 3.53
C TYR A 324 -5.86 15.39 2.54
N ALA A 325 -4.64 15.68 3.07
CA ALA A 325 -3.37 15.51 2.37
C ALA A 325 -2.85 14.08 2.47
#